data_330cdfb531ab580725998c6b22b73213
#
_entry.id   330cdfb531ab580725998c6b22b73213
#
_cell.length_a   1.000
_cell.length_b   1.000
_cell.length_c   1.000
_cell.angle_alpha   90.00
_cell.angle_beta   90.00
_cell.angle_gamma   90.00
#
_symmetry.space_group_name_H-M   'P 1'
#
loop_
_entity.id
_entity.type
_entity.pdbx_description
1 polymer ?
#
loop_
_entity_poly.entity_id
_entity_poly.type
_entity_poly.pdbx_seq_one_letter_code
_entity_poly.pdbx_strand_id
1 'polypeptide(L)'
;MSGRQLSPEAWRALHSVAAMAGVAFALLLAIGGGPVAVWGKTAGLFSLRPDSELSTAELSAADLDNQQPQKQAELLLERAVSHSVADSSQIAAQIESRSDAWRGHLQWDSQLGDLTTVALNSTDLSVRASAIEVQLAAYGLRKTESTVDAMVRQADSPDHRHKIWALWALGLLGNRGVEPERVVHVLVAQLKDPGKNSDADRGKGRNNHKENDEDARRWAVEGLALVGTTPTIAPLLETMRNDPSPVVREHAACSLAQSGMLSREQRLTAVPQLIDYSADLALDTQTRAWAFQALADITKQHLPNNSEAWRRWYQTSVASGQ
;
A
#
# COMPACT_ATOMS: atom_id res chain seq x y z
N MET A 1 -27.49 12.50 -16.34
CA MET A 1 -26.90 11.15 -16.26
C MET A 1 -26.80 10.77 -14.79
N SER A 2 -27.58 9.79 -14.37
CA SER A 2 -27.73 9.39 -12.95
C SER A 2 -26.48 8.63 -12.51
N GLY A 3 -25.63 9.26 -11.68
CA GLY A 3 -24.54 8.56 -11.00
C GLY A 3 -25.14 7.50 -10.07
N ARG A 4 -24.90 6.23 -10.35
CA ARG A 4 -25.28 5.14 -9.44
C ARG A 4 -24.49 5.32 -8.15
N GLN A 5 -25.18 5.66 -7.07
CA GLN A 5 -24.64 5.55 -5.73
C GLN A 5 -24.39 4.07 -5.42
N LEU A 6 -23.31 3.78 -4.71
CA LEU A 6 -23.05 2.44 -4.20
C LEU A 6 -24.24 1.97 -3.35
N SER A 7 -24.56 0.68 -3.42
CA SER A 7 -25.65 0.13 -2.64
C SER A 7 -25.35 0.24 -1.14
N PRO A 8 -26.36 0.37 -0.29
CA PRO A 8 -26.17 0.41 1.17
C PRO A 8 -25.46 -0.83 1.74
N GLU A 9 -25.49 -1.94 1.01
CA GLU A 9 -24.79 -3.18 1.38
C GLU A 9 -23.32 -3.13 1.06
N ALA A 10 -22.94 -2.59 -0.11
CA ALA A 10 -21.54 -2.31 -0.47
C ALA A 10 -20.91 -1.34 0.53
N TRP A 11 -21.67 -0.35 1.01
CA TRP A 11 -21.23 0.57 2.05
C TRP A 11 -21.04 -0.11 3.42
N ARG A 12 -21.91 -1.05 3.81
CA ARG A 12 -21.74 -1.82 5.05
C ARG A 12 -20.49 -2.71 5.02
N ALA A 13 -20.17 -3.33 3.88
CA ALA A 13 -18.97 -4.13 3.71
C ALA A 13 -17.68 -3.29 3.82
N LEU A 14 -17.65 -2.08 3.23
CA LEU A 14 -16.55 -1.12 3.42
C LEU A 14 -16.27 -0.82 4.91
N HIS A 15 -17.32 -0.74 5.74
CA HIS A 15 -17.19 -0.44 7.16
C HIS A 15 -16.50 -1.56 7.95
N SER A 16 -16.63 -2.83 7.55
CA SER A 16 -16.03 -3.95 8.29
C SER A 16 -14.51 -4.06 8.04
N VAL A 17 -14.05 -3.80 6.84
CA VAL A 17 -12.64 -3.95 6.44
C VAL A 17 -11.76 -2.84 7.02
N ALA A 18 -12.21 -1.59 6.95
CA ALA A 18 -11.46 -0.46 7.50
C ALA A 18 -11.36 -0.49 9.04
N ALA A 19 -12.35 -1.08 9.73
CA ALA A 19 -12.32 -1.24 11.19
C ALA A 19 -11.28 -2.27 11.65
N MET A 20 -11.05 -3.33 10.88
CA MET A 20 -10.10 -4.39 11.25
C MET A 20 -8.65 -4.01 10.94
N ALA A 21 -8.39 -3.27 9.88
CA ALA A 21 -7.06 -2.78 9.56
C ALA A 21 -6.48 -1.83 10.64
N GLY A 22 -7.34 -1.01 11.27
CA GLY A 22 -6.94 -0.11 12.35
C GLY A 22 -6.63 -0.81 13.67
N VAL A 23 -7.34 -1.90 13.99
CA VAL A 23 -7.19 -2.62 15.28
C VAL A 23 -5.92 -3.48 15.33
N ALA A 24 -5.53 -4.09 14.22
CA ALA A 24 -4.31 -4.92 14.18
C ALA A 24 -3.03 -4.08 14.36
N PHE A 25 -3.02 -2.82 13.93
CA PHE A 25 -1.86 -1.93 14.06
C PHE A 25 -1.75 -1.29 15.46
N ALA A 26 -2.88 -1.01 16.11
CA ALA A 26 -2.90 -0.43 17.46
C ALA A 26 -2.39 -1.41 18.54
N LEU A 27 -2.52 -2.72 18.33
CA LEU A 27 -2.03 -3.74 19.27
C LEU A 27 -0.49 -3.91 19.24
N LEU A 28 0.18 -3.53 18.15
CA LEU A 28 1.64 -3.61 18.02
C LEU A 28 2.38 -2.43 18.68
N LEU A 29 1.69 -1.30 18.89
CA LEU A 29 2.28 -0.11 19.53
C LEU A 29 2.14 -0.08 21.06
N ALA A 30 1.35 -0.95 21.67
CA ALA A 30 1.09 -0.95 23.11
C ALA A 30 2.10 -1.76 23.96
N ILE A 31 3.06 -2.44 23.34
CA ILE A 31 4.12 -3.17 24.07
C ILE A 31 5.44 -2.44 23.89
N GLY A 32 5.68 -1.49 24.79
CA GLY A 32 6.95 -0.77 24.88
C GLY A 32 8.12 -1.67 25.22
N GLY A 33 9.18 -1.60 24.41
CA GLY A 33 10.46 -2.26 24.68
C GLY A 33 11.31 -2.48 23.44
N GLY A 34 12.28 -1.60 23.17
CA GLY A 34 13.54 -1.81 22.49
C GLY A 34 13.57 -2.24 21.01
N PRO A 35 14.51 -1.68 20.25
CA PRO A 35 14.67 -2.00 18.83
C PRO A 35 15.53 -3.24 18.66
N VAL A 36 14.94 -4.43 18.60
CA VAL A 36 15.62 -5.63 18.01
C VAL A 36 14.58 -6.68 17.62
N ALA A 37 14.56 -7.05 16.34
CA ALA A 37 14.20 -8.36 15.84
C ALA A 37 12.84 -8.95 16.27
N VAL A 38 11.73 -8.44 15.76
CA VAL A 38 10.43 -9.14 15.82
C VAL A 38 9.79 -9.29 14.42
N TRP A 39 10.60 -9.47 13.39
CA TRP A 39 10.10 -9.80 12.04
C TRP A 39 9.97 -11.32 11.81
N GLY A 40 10.08 -12.12 12.86
CA GLY A 40 10.24 -13.58 12.69
C GLY A 40 9.28 -14.51 13.41
N LYS A 41 8.28 -14.07 14.18
CA LYS A 41 7.45 -15.04 14.94
C LYS A 41 6.06 -14.52 15.33
N THR A 42 5.18 -14.22 14.38
CA THR A 42 3.72 -14.19 14.61
C THR A 42 2.97 -15.15 13.70
N ALA A 43 3.63 -16.19 13.20
CA ALA A 43 3.01 -17.30 12.47
C ALA A 43 2.38 -18.34 13.43
N GLY A 44 1.69 -17.93 14.51
CA GLY A 44 1.31 -18.88 15.55
C GLY A 44 -0.05 -18.71 16.21
N LEU A 45 -1.03 -18.00 15.60
CA LEU A 45 -2.35 -17.87 16.25
C LEU A 45 -3.58 -17.95 15.33
N PHE A 46 -3.42 -18.29 14.07
CA PHE A 46 -4.55 -18.72 13.24
C PHE A 46 -4.35 -20.18 12.85
N SER A 47 -4.82 -21.06 13.72
CA SER A 47 -5.07 -22.46 13.35
C SER A 47 -6.28 -22.45 12.39
N LEU A 48 -6.00 -22.26 11.11
CA LEU A 48 -6.94 -22.63 10.05
C LEU A 48 -7.16 -24.13 10.19
N ARG A 49 -8.41 -24.55 10.34
CA ARG A 49 -8.78 -25.96 10.44
C ARG A 49 -8.12 -26.76 9.32
N PRO A 50 -7.45 -27.88 9.62
CA PRO A 50 -6.84 -28.73 8.60
C PRO A 50 -7.88 -29.75 8.10
N ASP A 51 -8.95 -29.30 7.49
CA ASP A 51 -9.96 -30.22 6.91
C ASP A 51 -10.15 -29.99 5.41
N SER A 52 -9.07 -29.69 4.70
CA SER A 52 -8.95 -29.99 3.28
C SER A 52 -7.48 -30.10 2.95
N GLU A 53 -6.95 -31.33 2.95
CA GLU A 53 -5.80 -31.70 2.15
C GLU A 53 -6.14 -31.52 0.66
N LEU A 54 -6.43 -30.31 0.23
CA LEU A 54 -6.17 -29.89 -1.11
C LEU A 54 -4.68 -29.59 -1.16
N SER A 55 -3.92 -30.65 -1.48
CA SER A 55 -2.59 -30.55 -2.01
C SER A 55 -2.44 -29.22 -2.76
N THR A 56 -1.37 -28.50 -2.47
CA THR A 56 -0.86 -27.36 -3.23
C THR A 56 -0.40 -27.80 -4.63
N ALA A 57 -1.15 -28.68 -5.27
CA ALA A 57 -1.05 -28.95 -6.69
C ALA A 57 -1.33 -27.63 -7.41
N GLU A 58 -0.35 -27.13 -8.15
CA GLU A 58 -0.49 -26.04 -9.10
C GLU A 58 -1.76 -26.27 -9.92
N LEU A 59 -2.88 -25.63 -9.50
CA LEU A 59 -4.06 -25.57 -10.37
C LEU A 59 -3.58 -24.96 -11.68
N SER A 60 -3.71 -25.70 -12.78
CA SER A 60 -3.37 -25.15 -14.08
C SER A 60 -4.25 -23.92 -14.35
N ALA A 61 -3.81 -23.01 -15.21
CA ALA A 61 -4.64 -21.88 -15.62
C ALA A 61 -6.01 -22.35 -16.15
N ALA A 62 -6.05 -23.50 -16.84
CA ALA A 62 -7.27 -24.09 -17.36
C ALA A 62 -8.22 -24.59 -16.25
N ASP A 63 -7.67 -25.15 -15.16
CA ASP A 63 -8.49 -25.58 -14.02
C ASP A 63 -9.09 -24.37 -13.29
N LEU A 64 -8.34 -23.29 -13.20
CA LEU A 64 -8.80 -22.04 -12.60
C LEU A 64 -9.92 -21.41 -13.45
N ASP A 65 -9.76 -21.36 -14.77
CA ASP A 65 -10.74 -20.76 -15.68
C ASP A 65 -12.08 -21.53 -15.72
N ASN A 66 -12.08 -22.80 -15.32
CA ASN A 66 -13.30 -23.59 -15.15
C ASN A 66 -14.05 -23.34 -13.83
N GLN A 67 -13.46 -22.59 -12.88
CA GLN A 67 -14.11 -22.25 -11.61
C GLN A 67 -15.08 -21.07 -11.76
N GLN A 68 -16.04 -20.98 -10.83
CA GLN A 68 -16.90 -19.79 -10.72
C GLN A 68 -16.04 -18.56 -10.32
N PRO A 69 -16.41 -17.34 -10.76
CA PRO A 69 -15.68 -16.11 -10.45
C PRO A 69 -15.33 -15.93 -8.97
N GLN A 70 -16.27 -16.22 -8.08
CA GLN A 70 -16.07 -16.18 -6.63
C GLN A 70 -14.90 -17.07 -6.22
N LYS A 71 -14.90 -18.33 -6.67
CA LYS A 71 -13.86 -19.30 -6.31
C LYS A 71 -12.51 -18.98 -6.93
N GLN A 72 -12.49 -18.40 -8.14
CA GLN A 72 -11.26 -17.89 -8.75
C GLN A 72 -10.62 -16.81 -7.89
N ALA A 73 -11.41 -15.82 -7.45
CA ALA A 73 -10.93 -14.71 -6.63
C ALA A 73 -10.36 -15.19 -5.27
N GLU A 74 -11.09 -16.09 -4.60
CA GLU A 74 -10.67 -16.68 -3.32
C GLU A 74 -9.34 -17.45 -3.47
N LEU A 75 -9.25 -18.36 -4.44
CA LEU A 75 -8.06 -19.18 -4.68
C LEU A 75 -6.84 -18.33 -5.04
N LEU A 76 -7.00 -17.29 -5.85
CA LEU A 76 -5.91 -16.42 -6.23
C LEU A 76 -5.47 -15.51 -5.06
N LEU A 77 -6.40 -14.99 -4.26
CA LEU A 77 -6.02 -14.25 -3.04
C LEU A 77 -5.34 -15.15 -2.01
N GLU A 78 -5.85 -16.36 -1.78
CA GLU A 78 -5.23 -17.33 -0.88
C GLU A 78 -3.78 -17.63 -1.31
N ARG A 79 -3.57 -17.82 -2.61
CA ARG A 79 -2.22 -17.97 -3.17
C ARG A 79 -1.37 -16.74 -2.97
N ALA A 80 -1.92 -15.54 -3.24
CA ALA A 80 -1.18 -14.28 -3.09
C ALA A 80 -0.67 -14.08 -1.66
N VAL A 81 -1.44 -14.47 -0.64
CA VAL A 81 -1.03 -14.31 0.77
C VAL A 81 -0.13 -15.43 1.29
N SER A 82 -0.12 -16.61 0.64
CA SER A 82 0.63 -17.79 1.08
C SER A 82 1.95 -18.01 0.33
N HIS A 83 2.17 -17.33 -0.81
CA HIS A 83 3.34 -17.55 -1.66
C HIS A 83 4.50 -16.59 -1.38
N SER A 84 5.68 -16.92 -1.96
CA SER A 84 6.87 -16.09 -1.88
C SER A 84 6.70 -14.80 -2.70
N VAL A 85 7.48 -13.77 -2.36
CA VAL A 85 7.51 -12.48 -3.09
C VAL A 85 7.80 -12.67 -4.59
N ALA A 86 8.51 -13.75 -4.97
CA ALA A 86 8.84 -14.02 -6.38
C ALA A 86 7.59 -14.36 -7.22
N ASP A 87 6.59 -15.01 -6.62
CA ASP A 87 5.39 -15.48 -7.30
C ASP A 87 4.25 -14.46 -7.23
N SER A 88 4.30 -13.53 -6.29
CA SER A 88 3.23 -12.57 -6.03
C SER A 88 2.89 -11.69 -7.24
N SER A 89 3.88 -11.28 -8.01
CA SER A 89 3.67 -10.47 -9.23
C SER A 89 2.91 -11.24 -10.32
N GLN A 90 3.19 -12.55 -10.47
CA GLN A 90 2.47 -13.38 -11.43
C GLN A 90 1.03 -13.63 -11.00
N ILE A 91 0.81 -13.85 -9.71
CA ILE A 91 -0.55 -14.03 -9.16
C ILE A 91 -1.34 -12.71 -9.28
N ALA A 92 -0.71 -11.58 -8.98
CA ALA A 92 -1.33 -10.26 -9.15
C ALA A 92 -1.75 -10.00 -10.61
N ALA A 93 -0.93 -10.37 -11.59
CA ALA A 93 -1.28 -10.27 -12.99
C ALA A 93 -2.47 -11.19 -13.38
N GLN A 94 -2.57 -12.37 -12.78
CA GLN A 94 -3.72 -13.25 -12.98
C GLN A 94 -5.01 -12.65 -12.39
N ILE A 95 -4.95 -12.02 -11.22
CA ILE A 95 -6.09 -11.32 -10.61
C ILE A 95 -6.50 -10.12 -11.49
N GLU A 96 -5.54 -9.30 -11.89
CA GLU A 96 -5.77 -8.14 -12.74
C GLU A 96 -6.49 -8.50 -14.04
N SER A 97 -6.02 -9.56 -14.73
CA SER A 97 -6.59 -10.00 -16.02
C SER A 97 -8.03 -10.51 -15.93
N ARG A 98 -8.46 -10.96 -14.74
CA ARG A 98 -9.80 -11.53 -14.49
C ARG A 98 -10.75 -10.59 -13.77
N SER A 99 -10.25 -9.57 -13.07
CA SER A 99 -11.04 -8.70 -12.19
C SER A 99 -12.21 -8.03 -12.91
N ASP A 100 -12.07 -7.68 -14.18
CA ASP A 100 -13.16 -7.11 -14.97
C ASP A 100 -14.30 -8.11 -15.26
N ALA A 101 -13.97 -9.39 -15.48
CA ALA A 101 -14.95 -10.46 -15.66
C ALA A 101 -15.66 -10.82 -14.35
N TRP A 102 -15.02 -10.64 -13.21
CA TRP A 102 -15.61 -10.91 -11.89
C TRP A 102 -16.63 -9.85 -11.45
N ARG A 103 -16.62 -8.68 -12.06
CA ARG A 103 -17.48 -7.56 -11.67
C ARG A 103 -18.97 -7.90 -11.77
N GLY A 104 -19.65 -7.80 -10.61
CA GLY A 104 -21.07 -8.19 -10.50
C GLY A 104 -21.30 -9.68 -10.28
N HIS A 105 -20.23 -10.48 -10.21
CA HIS A 105 -20.28 -11.92 -9.95
C HIS A 105 -19.63 -12.30 -8.62
N LEU A 106 -18.98 -11.37 -7.94
CA LEU A 106 -18.44 -11.55 -6.59
C LEU A 106 -19.49 -11.15 -5.54
N GLN A 107 -19.58 -11.95 -4.49
CA GLN A 107 -20.33 -11.62 -3.27
C GLN A 107 -19.34 -11.34 -2.16
N TRP A 108 -19.54 -10.22 -1.50
CA TRP A 108 -18.71 -9.87 -0.35
C TRP A 108 -19.17 -10.67 0.86
N ASP A 109 -18.64 -11.87 1.03
CA ASP A 109 -18.88 -12.76 2.18
C ASP A 109 -17.72 -12.70 3.20
N SER A 110 -17.80 -13.49 4.25
CA SER A 110 -16.78 -13.53 5.29
C SER A 110 -15.45 -14.05 4.77
N GLN A 111 -15.44 -15.06 3.90
CA GLN A 111 -14.21 -15.67 3.38
C GLN A 111 -13.44 -14.68 2.51
N LEU A 112 -14.11 -14.05 1.55
CA LEU A 112 -13.48 -13.04 0.70
C LEU A 112 -13.01 -11.83 1.51
N GLY A 113 -13.80 -11.41 2.51
CA GLY A 113 -13.46 -10.33 3.44
C GLY A 113 -12.21 -10.63 4.26
N ASP A 114 -12.09 -11.84 4.81
CA ASP A 114 -10.93 -12.26 5.61
C ASP A 114 -9.67 -12.35 4.74
N LEU A 115 -9.74 -13.00 3.57
CA LEU A 115 -8.62 -13.08 2.63
C LEU A 115 -8.15 -11.69 2.19
N THR A 116 -9.08 -10.81 1.85
CA THR A 116 -8.78 -9.43 1.47
C THR A 116 -8.11 -8.68 2.61
N THR A 117 -8.60 -8.85 3.85
CA THR A 117 -7.99 -8.21 5.03
C THR A 117 -6.55 -8.69 5.25
N VAL A 118 -6.28 -9.98 5.13
CA VAL A 118 -4.92 -10.52 5.21
C VAL A 118 -4.04 -9.96 4.10
N ALA A 119 -4.53 -9.93 2.86
CA ALA A 119 -3.79 -9.41 1.72
C ALA A 119 -3.46 -7.91 1.84
N LEU A 120 -4.39 -7.08 2.35
CA LEU A 120 -4.15 -5.65 2.61
C LEU A 120 -3.09 -5.39 3.69
N ASN A 121 -2.86 -6.33 4.60
CA ASN A 121 -1.82 -6.24 5.62
C ASN A 121 -0.48 -6.86 5.18
N SER A 122 -0.36 -7.32 3.93
CA SER A 122 0.90 -7.83 3.39
C SER A 122 1.97 -6.74 3.32
N THR A 123 3.23 -7.12 3.46
CA THR A 123 4.38 -6.24 3.20
C THR A 123 4.67 -6.12 1.69
N ASP A 124 4.04 -6.94 0.84
CA ASP A 124 4.18 -6.91 -0.60
C ASP A 124 3.06 -6.07 -1.24
N LEU A 125 3.44 -5.02 -1.95
CA LEU A 125 2.49 -4.12 -2.63
C LEU A 125 1.69 -4.82 -3.73
N SER A 126 2.23 -5.85 -4.38
CA SER A 126 1.50 -6.63 -5.39
C SER A 126 0.34 -7.41 -4.76
N VAL A 127 0.56 -7.94 -3.56
CA VAL A 127 -0.49 -8.63 -2.78
C VAL A 127 -1.57 -7.64 -2.34
N ARG A 128 -1.19 -6.46 -1.86
CA ARG A 128 -2.14 -5.39 -1.51
C ARG A 128 -2.94 -4.92 -2.72
N ALA A 129 -2.29 -4.71 -3.86
CA ALA A 129 -2.95 -4.35 -5.11
C ALA A 129 -3.98 -5.41 -5.52
N SER A 130 -3.65 -6.69 -5.37
CA SER A 130 -4.56 -7.80 -5.64
C SER A 130 -5.83 -7.73 -4.79
N ALA A 131 -5.70 -7.40 -3.51
CA ALA A 131 -6.85 -7.20 -2.63
C ALA A 131 -7.74 -6.04 -3.09
N ILE A 132 -7.13 -4.92 -3.50
CA ILE A 132 -7.88 -3.75 -3.98
C ILE A 132 -8.58 -4.06 -5.31
N GLU A 133 -7.93 -4.82 -6.22
CA GLU A 133 -8.54 -5.30 -7.47
C GLU A 133 -9.81 -6.11 -7.21
N VAL A 134 -9.73 -7.06 -6.29
CA VAL A 134 -10.88 -7.89 -5.90
C VAL A 134 -11.98 -7.05 -5.27
N GLN A 135 -11.64 -6.08 -4.43
CA GLN A 135 -12.61 -5.18 -3.84
C GLN A 135 -13.31 -4.30 -4.88
N LEU A 136 -12.58 -3.74 -5.85
CA LEU A 136 -13.18 -2.97 -6.95
C LEU A 136 -14.18 -3.84 -7.73
N ALA A 137 -13.81 -5.09 -8.05
CA ALA A 137 -14.69 -6.02 -8.74
C ALA A 137 -15.94 -6.36 -7.92
N ALA A 138 -15.79 -6.66 -6.62
CA ALA A 138 -16.90 -6.96 -5.72
C ALA A 138 -17.87 -5.77 -5.56
N TYR A 139 -17.37 -4.54 -5.58
CA TYR A 139 -18.20 -3.34 -5.53
C TYR A 139 -18.76 -2.94 -6.91
N GLY A 140 -18.49 -3.71 -7.96
CA GLY A 140 -18.96 -3.43 -9.32
C GLY A 140 -18.29 -2.22 -9.97
N LEU A 141 -17.16 -1.75 -9.42
CA LEU A 141 -16.43 -0.60 -9.92
C LEU A 141 -15.57 -0.96 -11.12
N ARG A 142 -15.54 -0.09 -12.12
CA ARG A 142 -14.70 -0.23 -13.31
C ARG A 142 -13.43 0.61 -13.16
N LYS A 143 -12.36 0.18 -13.81
CA LYS A 143 -11.12 0.97 -13.91
C LYS A 143 -11.29 2.05 -15.00
N THR A 144 -11.97 3.15 -14.66
CA THR A 144 -12.35 4.25 -15.58
C THR A 144 -12.21 5.60 -14.91
N GLU A 145 -12.15 6.67 -15.71
CA GLU A 145 -12.13 8.06 -15.24
C GLU A 145 -13.29 8.38 -14.30
N SER A 146 -14.49 7.87 -14.57
CA SER A 146 -15.64 8.07 -13.68
C SER A 146 -15.45 7.47 -12.29
N THR A 147 -14.68 6.38 -12.18
CA THR A 147 -14.31 5.80 -10.88
C THR A 147 -13.25 6.66 -10.21
N VAL A 148 -12.26 7.18 -10.96
CA VAL A 148 -11.30 8.15 -10.41
C VAL A 148 -12.05 9.39 -9.89
N ASP A 149 -13.00 9.95 -10.63
CA ASP A 149 -13.84 11.06 -10.16
C ASP A 149 -14.58 10.76 -8.85
N ALA A 150 -15.12 9.54 -8.73
CA ALA A 150 -15.80 9.12 -7.51
C ALA A 150 -14.82 9.01 -6.33
N MET A 151 -13.63 8.43 -6.55
CA MET A 151 -12.60 8.28 -5.52
C MET A 151 -12.01 9.64 -5.12
N VAL A 152 -11.78 10.55 -6.06
CA VAL A 152 -11.33 11.94 -5.74
C VAL A 152 -12.32 12.63 -4.79
N ARG A 153 -13.64 12.55 -5.07
CA ARG A 153 -14.64 13.11 -4.16
C ARG A 153 -14.63 12.43 -2.78
N GLN A 154 -14.34 11.14 -2.72
CA GLN A 154 -14.27 10.40 -1.46
C GLN A 154 -12.98 10.67 -0.68
N ALA A 155 -11.88 10.99 -1.35
CA ALA A 155 -10.63 11.39 -0.70
C ALA A 155 -10.80 12.68 0.15
N ASP A 156 -11.81 13.51 -0.18
CA ASP A 156 -12.18 14.69 0.61
C ASP A 156 -13.31 14.41 1.62
N SER A 157 -13.72 13.14 1.78
CA SER A 157 -14.78 12.77 2.72
C SER A 157 -14.38 13.04 4.16
N PRO A 158 -15.31 13.54 5.01
CA PRO A 158 -15.13 13.60 6.45
C PRO A 158 -15.11 12.20 7.09
N ASP A 159 -15.65 11.19 6.42
CA ASP A 159 -15.57 9.80 6.88
C ASP A 159 -14.18 9.25 6.56
N HIS A 160 -13.42 9.01 7.64
CA HIS A 160 -12.04 8.55 7.56
C HIS A 160 -11.87 7.23 6.80
N ARG A 161 -12.81 6.29 6.93
CA ARG A 161 -12.76 4.99 6.24
C ARG A 161 -12.93 5.15 4.74
N HIS A 162 -13.85 6.02 4.34
CA HIS A 162 -14.08 6.34 2.93
C HIS A 162 -12.85 7.03 2.32
N LYS A 163 -12.23 7.93 3.07
CA LYS A 163 -11.00 8.58 2.66
C LYS A 163 -9.88 7.57 2.42
N ILE A 164 -9.59 6.69 3.39
CA ILE A 164 -8.54 5.67 3.27
C ILE A 164 -8.76 4.78 2.05
N TRP A 165 -9.98 4.25 1.91
CA TRP A 165 -10.33 3.41 0.77
C TRP A 165 -10.12 4.14 -0.56
N ALA A 166 -10.54 5.40 -0.64
CA ALA A 166 -10.40 6.20 -1.83
C ALA A 166 -8.92 6.40 -2.21
N LEU A 167 -8.04 6.66 -1.24
CA LEU A 167 -6.61 6.84 -1.48
C LEU A 167 -5.94 5.56 -2.02
N TRP A 168 -6.31 4.40 -1.50
CA TRP A 168 -5.82 3.12 -2.01
C TRP A 168 -6.36 2.81 -3.41
N ALA A 169 -7.66 2.99 -3.62
CA ALA A 169 -8.29 2.78 -4.92
C ALA A 169 -7.70 3.70 -5.98
N LEU A 170 -7.46 4.98 -5.66
CA LEU A 170 -6.76 5.93 -6.53
C LEU A 170 -5.36 5.41 -6.89
N GLY A 171 -4.59 4.95 -5.90
CA GLY A 171 -3.27 4.39 -6.13
C GLY A 171 -3.29 3.26 -7.15
N LEU A 172 -4.20 2.30 -6.99
CA LEU A 172 -4.35 1.20 -7.93
C LEU A 172 -4.84 1.66 -9.31
N LEU A 173 -5.84 2.54 -9.38
CA LEU A 173 -6.34 3.08 -10.65
C LEU A 173 -5.24 3.79 -11.44
N GLY A 174 -4.42 4.60 -10.77
CA GLY A 174 -3.25 5.24 -11.37
C GLY A 174 -2.22 4.23 -11.88
N ASN A 175 -1.96 3.15 -11.13
CA ASN A 175 -1.10 2.06 -11.58
C ASN A 175 -1.63 1.36 -12.85
N ARG A 176 -2.95 1.24 -12.96
CA ARG A 176 -3.63 0.66 -14.13
C ARG A 176 -3.76 1.64 -15.30
N GLY A 177 -3.09 2.78 -15.24
CA GLY A 177 -3.05 3.78 -16.32
C GLY A 177 -4.29 4.66 -16.41
N VAL A 178 -5.17 4.66 -15.39
CA VAL A 178 -6.35 5.52 -15.37
C VAL A 178 -5.97 6.86 -14.75
N GLU A 179 -5.80 7.90 -15.57
CA GLU A 179 -5.43 9.26 -15.18
C GLU A 179 -4.25 9.35 -14.18
N PRO A 180 -3.10 8.68 -14.44
CA PRO A 180 -2.03 8.53 -13.45
C PRO A 180 -1.47 9.87 -12.96
N GLU A 181 -1.33 10.88 -13.83
CA GLU A 181 -0.84 12.20 -13.44
C GLU A 181 -1.82 12.91 -12.49
N ARG A 182 -3.12 12.84 -12.80
CA ARG A 182 -4.17 13.40 -11.93
C ARG A 182 -4.21 12.69 -10.59
N VAL A 183 -4.11 11.35 -10.58
CA VAL A 183 -4.07 10.55 -9.37
C VAL A 183 -2.87 10.94 -8.49
N VAL A 184 -1.67 11.02 -9.06
CA VAL A 184 -0.47 11.46 -8.33
C VAL A 184 -0.68 12.87 -7.76
N HIS A 185 -1.24 13.79 -8.53
CA HIS A 185 -1.51 15.16 -8.05
C HIS A 185 -2.47 15.16 -6.84
N VAL A 186 -3.55 14.38 -6.89
CA VAL A 186 -4.51 14.27 -5.77
C VAL A 186 -3.84 13.67 -4.53
N LEU A 187 -3.08 12.59 -4.68
CA LEU A 187 -2.37 11.96 -3.56
C LEU A 187 -1.33 12.90 -2.94
N VAL A 188 -0.58 13.64 -3.76
CA VAL A 188 0.38 14.65 -3.27
C VAL A 188 -0.32 15.81 -2.56
N ALA A 189 -1.51 16.20 -3.00
CA ALA A 189 -2.29 17.23 -2.31
C ALA A 189 -2.67 16.80 -0.89
N GLN A 190 -3.02 15.52 -0.68
CA GLN A 190 -3.30 14.97 0.66
C GLN A 190 -2.08 14.96 1.58
N LEU A 191 -0.85 14.95 1.05
CA LEU A 191 0.38 15.06 1.84
C LEU A 191 0.68 16.48 2.32
N LYS A 192 0.22 17.49 1.58
CA LYS A 192 0.59 18.90 1.81
C LYS A 192 -0.28 19.64 2.81
N ASP A 193 -1.39 19.06 3.26
CA ASP A 193 -2.36 19.75 4.12
C ASP A 193 -2.39 19.21 5.56
N PRO A 194 -1.43 19.62 6.43
CA PRO A 194 -1.58 19.45 7.86
C PRO A 194 -2.51 20.54 8.41
N GLY A 195 -3.82 20.44 8.11
CA GLY A 195 -4.83 21.21 8.85
C GLY A 195 -5.01 22.69 8.47
N LYS A 196 -4.74 23.09 7.23
CA LYS A 196 -5.06 24.46 6.77
C LYS A 196 -6.55 24.76 6.64
N ASN A 197 -7.38 23.74 6.53
CA ASN A 197 -8.84 23.91 6.39
C ASN A 197 -9.62 23.87 7.72
N SER A 198 -8.97 23.73 8.87
CA SER A 198 -9.63 23.59 10.17
C SER A 198 -9.79 24.89 10.97
N ASP A 199 -9.55 26.08 10.38
CA ASP A 199 -9.79 27.33 11.10
C ASP A 199 -11.26 27.60 11.43
N ALA A 200 -12.19 26.88 10.82
CA ALA A 200 -13.62 27.01 11.04
C ALA A 200 -14.15 26.14 12.22
N ASP A 201 -13.41 25.14 12.70
CA ASP A 201 -13.89 24.17 13.70
C ASP A 201 -13.00 24.08 14.96
N ARG A 202 -12.47 25.20 15.44
CA ARG A 202 -11.58 25.28 16.62
C ARG A 202 -12.23 24.88 17.96
N GLY A 203 -13.43 24.32 17.97
CA GLY A 203 -14.23 24.13 19.20
C GLY A 203 -14.39 22.72 19.75
N LYS A 204 -14.19 21.64 18.99
CA LYS A 204 -14.49 20.28 19.45
C LYS A 204 -13.45 19.24 18.99
N GLY A 205 -12.68 18.71 19.94
CA GLY A 205 -11.97 17.43 19.76
C GLY A 205 -10.59 17.52 19.08
N ARG A 206 -9.70 18.34 19.58
CA ARG A 206 -8.36 18.62 19.03
C ARG A 206 -7.47 17.38 18.78
N ASN A 207 -7.70 16.25 19.47
CA ASN A 207 -6.87 15.06 19.34
C ASN A 207 -7.29 14.18 18.14
N ASN A 208 -8.60 14.00 17.90
CA ASN A 208 -9.07 13.12 16.82
C ASN A 208 -8.77 13.67 15.42
N HIS A 209 -8.77 14.99 15.22
CA HIS A 209 -8.44 15.60 13.92
C HIS A 209 -6.97 15.40 13.56
N LYS A 210 -6.06 15.53 14.51
CA LYS A 210 -4.62 15.40 14.27
C LYS A 210 -4.22 13.97 13.91
N GLU A 211 -4.84 12.96 14.54
CA GLU A 211 -4.63 11.54 14.20
C GLU A 211 -5.21 11.22 12.83
N ASN A 212 -6.40 11.72 12.51
CA ASN A 212 -7.03 11.52 11.20
C ASN A 212 -6.22 12.14 10.07
N ASP A 213 -5.58 13.29 10.28
CA ASP A 213 -4.72 13.94 9.30
C ASP A 213 -3.41 13.17 9.09
N GLU A 214 -2.82 12.63 10.15
CA GLU A 214 -1.63 11.78 10.07
C GLU A 214 -1.93 10.49 9.31
N ASP A 215 -3.02 9.81 9.64
CA ASP A 215 -3.46 8.62 8.94
C ASP A 215 -3.76 8.89 7.46
N ALA A 216 -4.42 9.99 7.14
CA ALA A 216 -4.69 10.37 5.76
C ALA A 216 -3.38 10.55 4.96
N ARG A 217 -2.37 11.20 5.53
CA ARG A 217 -1.05 11.34 4.88
C ARG A 217 -0.35 10.01 4.72
N ARG A 218 -0.39 9.15 5.75
CA ARG A 218 0.16 7.79 5.67
C ARG A 218 -0.46 7.00 4.52
N TRP A 219 -1.78 7.05 4.38
CA TRP A 219 -2.48 6.35 3.31
C TRP A 219 -2.31 6.99 1.93
N ALA A 220 -2.05 8.29 1.87
CA ALA A 220 -1.63 8.94 0.63
C ALA A 220 -0.24 8.48 0.18
N VAL A 221 0.69 8.29 1.11
CA VAL A 221 1.99 7.64 0.85
C VAL A 221 1.81 6.24 0.27
N GLU A 222 0.94 5.43 0.87
CA GLU A 222 0.59 4.09 0.38
C GLU A 222 -0.02 4.15 -1.03
N GLY A 223 -0.93 5.09 -1.27
CA GLY A 223 -1.50 5.34 -2.60
C GLY A 223 -0.42 5.65 -3.64
N LEU A 224 0.56 6.51 -3.32
CA LEU A 224 1.69 6.80 -4.20
C LEU A 224 2.55 5.56 -4.46
N ALA A 225 2.79 4.73 -3.43
CA ALA A 225 3.50 3.47 -3.58
C ALA A 225 2.76 2.51 -4.52
N LEU A 226 1.43 2.44 -4.42
CA LEU A 226 0.58 1.63 -5.29
C LEU A 226 0.58 2.14 -6.74
N VAL A 227 0.59 3.46 -6.99
CA VAL A 227 0.76 3.99 -8.36
C VAL A 227 2.05 3.45 -8.97
N GLY A 228 3.15 3.43 -8.23
CA GLY A 228 4.38 2.75 -8.62
C GLY A 228 5.03 3.26 -9.90
N THR A 229 4.94 4.55 -10.18
CA THR A 229 5.56 5.19 -11.35
C THR A 229 6.69 6.12 -10.94
N THR A 230 7.62 6.41 -11.85
CA THR A 230 8.76 7.32 -11.58
C THR A 230 8.34 8.66 -10.97
N PRO A 231 7.24 9.33 -11.40
CA PRO A 231 6.77 10.55 -10.78
C PRO A 231 6.42 10.46 -9.29
N THR A 232 6.20 9.26 -8.72
CA THR A 232 5.89 9.11 -7.29
C THR A 232 7.13 9.14 -6.40
N ILE A 233 8.33 8.97 -6.95
CA ILE A 233 9.58 8.88 -6.19
C ILE A 233 9.91 10.20 -5.49
N ALA A 234 9.84 11.31 -6.20
CA ALA A 234 10.16 12.63 -5.62
C ALA A 234 9.19 13.02 -4.49
N PRO A 235 7.86 12.87 -4.60
CA PRO A 235 6.95 13.07 -3.49
C PRO A 235 7.22 12.16 -2.27
N LEU A 236 7.57 10.90 -2.48
CA LEU A 236 7.92 9.98 -1.39
C LEU A 236 9.19 10.41 -0.67
N LEU A 237 10.23 10.81 -1.41
CA LEU A 237 11.47 11.36 -0.83
C LEU A 237 11.20 12.65 -0.04
N GLU A 238 10.39 13.56 -0.60
CA GLU A 238 10.01 14.81 0.06
C GLU A 238 9.26 14.54 1.38
N THR A 239 8.32 13.60 1.36
CA THR A 239 7.56 13.19 2.55
C THR A 239 8.46 12.55 3.60
N MET A 240 9.37 11.65 3.20
CA MET A 240 10.36 11.05 4.09
C MET A 240 11.21 12.11 4.79
N ARG A 241 11.54 13.21 4.12
CA ARG A 241 12.36 14.28 4.67
C ARG A 241 11.57 15.20 5.58
N ASN A 242 10.37 15.61 5.19
CA ASN A 242 9.74 16.83 5.70
C ASN A 242 8.42 16.61 6.43
N ASP A 243 7.83 15.41 6.41
CA ASP A 243 6.57 15.18 7.14
C ASP A 243 6.79 15.32 8.65
N PRO A 244 5.92 16.04 9.37
CA PRO A 244 6.06 16.22 10.81
C PRO A 244 5.93 14.91 11.60
N SER A 245 5.20 13.92 11.08
CA SER A 245 5.04 12.63 11.73
C SER A 245 6.16 11.65 11.38
N PRO A 246 6.86 11.08 12.38
CA PRO A 246 7.84 10.03 12.14
C PRO A 246 7.22 8.78 11.50
N VAL A 247 5.96 8.48 11.81
CA VAL A 247 5.24 7.34 11.20
C VAL A 247 5.08 7.53 9.69
N VAL A 248 4.70 8.71 9.26
CA VAL A 248 4.54 9.03 7.82
C VAL A 248 5.89 9.02 7.10
N ARG A 249 6.95 9.55 7.75
CA ARG A 249 8.33 9.49 7.19
C ARG A 249 8.82 8.06 7.01
N GLU A 250 8.57 7.19 8.01
CA GLU A 250 8.90 5.76 7.92
C GLU A 250 8.16 5.07 6.77
N HIS A 251 6.85 5.31 6.65
CA HIS A 251 6.06 4.75 5.55
C HIS A 251 6.57 5.18 4.18
N ALA A 252 6.99 6.44 4.04
CA ALA A 252 7.56 6.94 2.78
C ALA A 252 8.90 6.24 2.46
N ALA A 253 9.77 6.03 3.45
CA ALA A 253 11.01 5.28 3.28
C ALA A 253 10.76 3.82 2.90
N CYS A 254 9.83 3.14 3.59
CA CYS A 254 9.43 1.77 3.28
C CYS A 254 8.84 1.65 1.87
N SER A 255 7.99 2.60 1.47
CA SER A 255 7.36 2.62 0.15
C SER A 255 8.36 2.74 -0.99
N LEU A 256 9.45 3.51 -0.79
CA LEU A 256 10.55 3.58 -1.76
C LEU A 256 11.34 2.27 -1.85
N ALA A 257 11.47 1.54 -0.74
CA ALA A 257 12.29 0.34 -0.64
C ALA A 257 11.53 -0.93 -1.04
N GLN A 258 10.20 -0.97 -0.84
CA GLN A 258 9.38 -2.15 -1.11
C GLN A 258 9.43 -2.56 -2.59
N SER A 259 9.47 -3.88 -2.81
CA SER A 259 9.25 -4.48 -4.12
C SER A 259 7.74 -4.50 -4.44
N GLY A 260 7.43 -4.56 -5.72
CA GLY A 260 6.06 -4.74 -6.19
C GLY A 260 5.68 -3.78 -7.30
N MET A 261 5.41 -2.51 -7.01
CA MET A 261 4.95 -1.55 -8.00
C MET A 261 6.09 -0.78 -8.69
N LEU A 262 7.05 -0.25 -7.92
CA LEU A 262 8.25 0.35 -8.50
C LEU A 262 9.22 -0.73 -8.96
N SER A 263 9.72 -0.63 -10.20
CA SER A 263 10.80 -1.50 -10.68
C SER A 263 12.08 -1.23 -9.89
N ARG A 264 13.04 -2.16 -9.96
CA ARG A 264 14.35 -1.98 -9.35
C ARG A 264 15.05 -0.73 -9.91
N GLU A 265 14.99 -0.52 -11.22
CA GLU A 265 15.61 0.62 -11.91
C GLU A 265 15.00 1.94 -11.44
N GLN A 266 13.68 2.00 -11.29
CA GLN A 266 13.00 3.17 -10.75
C GLN A 266 13.46 3.46 -9.32
N ARG A 267 13.50 2.45 -8.44
CA ARG A 267 13.95 2.62 -7.04
C ARG A 267 15.40 3.07 -6.95
N LEU A 268 16.27 2.60 -7.84
CA LEU A 268 17.68 3.04 -7.90
C LEU A 268 17.82 4.54 -8.15
N THR A 269 16.86 5.20 -8.78
CA THR A 269 16.90 6.67 -8.97
C THR A 269 16.80 7.45 -7.66
N ALA A 270 16.27 6.84 -6.58
CA ALA A 270 16.21 7.46 -5.25
C ALA A 270 17.55 7.39 -4.48
N VAL A 271 18.48 6.52 -4.90
CA VAL A 271 19.72 6.24 -4.15
C VAL A 271 20.57 7.48 -3.88
N PRO A 272 20.85 8.38 -4.84
CA PRO A 272 21.62 9.58 -4.56
C PRO A 272 21.02 10.42 -3.44
N GLN A 273 19.71 10.67 -3.49
CA GLN A 273 19.02 11.49 -2.51
C GLN A 273 18.97 10.81 -1.12
N LEU A 274 18.82 9.48 -1.07
CA LEU A 274 18.87 8.73 0.19
C LEU A 274 20.27 8.79 0.83
N ILE A 275 21.35 8.78 0.02
CA ILE A 275 22.72 8.99 0.51
C ILE A 275 22.85 10.40 1.13
N ASP A 276 22.29 11.42 0.49
CA ASP A 276 22.32 12.79 1.02
C ASP A 276 21.52 12.88 2.33
N TYR A 277 20.33 12.26 2.41
CA TYR A 277 19.53 12.21 3.64
C TYR A 277 20.26 11.48 4.78
N SER A 278 20.99 10.42 4.48
CA SER A 278 21.79 9.70 5.49
C SER A 278 22.91 10.57 6.11
N ALA A 279 23.38 11.60 5.37
CA ALA A 279 24.42 12.52 5.79
C ALA A 279 23.87 13.82 6.39
N ASP A 280 22.59 14.14 6.20
CA ASP A 280 21.99 15.42 6.60
C ASP A 280 21.80 15.49 8.13
N LEU A 281 22.62 16.30 8.80
CA LEU A 281 22.56 16.49 10.25
C LEU A 281 21.31 17.29 10.70
N ALA A 282 20.59 17.93 9.79
CA ALA A 282 19.31 18.56 10.09
C ALA A 282 18.17 17.56 10.26
N LEU A 283 18.34 16.34 9.74
CA LEU A 283 17.41 15.25 9.96
C LEU A 283 17.69 14.55 11.30
N ASP A 284 16.61 14.09 11.94
CA ASP A 284 16.75 13.30 13.17
C ASP A 284 17.42 11.95 12.88
N THR A 285 17.95 11.34 13.94
CA THR A 285 18.71 10.09 13.85
C THR A 285 17.90 8.94 13.25
N GLN A 286 16.58 8.89 13.56
CA GLN A 286 15.71 7.84 13.07
C GLN A 286 15.46 7.97 11.57
N THR A 287 15.20 9.16 11.06
CA THR A 287 15.04 9.41 9.62
C THR A 287 16.30 9.05 8.84
N ARG A 288 17.49 9.39 9.37
CA ARG A 288 18.76 8.96 8.76
C ARG A 288 18.93 7.43 8.78
N ALA A 289 18.49 6.77 9.85
CA ALA A 289 18.52 5.30 9.91
C ALA A 289 17.63 4.65 8.86
N TRP A 290 16.42 5.18 8.63
CA TRP A 290 15.53 4.73 7.56
C TRP A 290 16.14 4.94 6.17
N ALA A 291 16.91 6.03 5.97
CA ALA A 291 17.63 6.22 4.71
C ALA A 291 18.67 5.12 4.46
N PHE A 292 19.42 4.71 5.48
CA PHE A 292 20.36 3.58 5.36
C PHE A 292 19.64 2.26 5.09
N GLN A 293 18.51 2.01 5.77
CA GLN A 293 17.74 0.82 5.53
C GLN A 293 17.18 0.78 4.10
N ALA A 294 16.58 1.89 3.64
CA ALA A 294 16.09 1.99 2.27
C ALA A 294 17.21 1.78 1.23
N LEU A 295 18.40 2.34 1.46
CA LEU A 295 19.57 2.08 0.62
C LEU A 295 19.92 0.60 0.55
N ALA A 296 19.97 -0.09 1.70
CA ALA A 296 20.25 -1.53 1.74
C ALA A 296 19.18 -2.35 1.01
N ASP A 297 17.90 -2.02 1.23
CA ASP A 297 16.78 -2.74 0.64
C ASP A 297 16.68 -2.53 -0.89
N ILE A 298 16.94 -1.31 -1.38
CA ILE A 298 16.91 -1.01 -2.81
C ILE A 298 18.10 -1.64 -3.55
N THR A 299 19.30 -1.48 -2.99
CA THR A 299 20.53 -1.86 -3.67
C THR A 299 20.96 -3.31 -3.43
N LYS A 300 20.39 -3.93 -2.39
CA LYS A 300 20.79 -5.25 -1.87
C LYS A 300 22.26 -5.29 -1.40
N GLN A 301 22.80 -4.12 -1.03
CA GLN A 301 24.15 -4.00 -0.45
C GLN A 301 24.07 -3.96 1.08
N HIS A 302 25.02 -4.62 1.74
CA HIS A 302 25.14 -4.67 3.20
C HIS A 302 26.32 -3.80 3.67
N LEU A 303 26.22 -2.49 3.43
CA LEU A 303 27.24 -1.54 3.88
C LEU A 303 26.89 -1.02 5.28
N PRO A 304 27.89 -0.56 6.06
CA PRO A 304 27.65 0.05 7.35
C PRO A 304 26.82 1.33 7.22
N ASN A 305 26.16 1.76 8.32
CA ASN A 305 25.42 3.03 8.38
C ASN A 305 26.40 4.24 8.38
N ASN A 306 27.13 4.38 7.29
CA ASN A 306 28.12 5.42 7.04
C ASN A 306 27.91 6.01 5.66
N SER A 307 27.53 7.27 5.58
CA SER A 307 27.17 7.97 4.34
C SER A 307 28.33 8.01 3.32
N GLU A 308 29.58 8.09 3.81
CA GLU A 308 30.73 8.10 2.91
C GLU A 308 31.02 6.72 2.29
N ALA A 309 30.75 5.64 3.04
CA ALA A 309 30.85 4.29 2.49
C ALA A 309 29.83 4.11 1.35
N TRP A 310 28.59 4.54 1.56
CA TRP A 310 27.54 4.51 0.54
C TRP A 310 27.85 5.40 -0.66
N ARG A 311 28.40 6.60 -0.44
CA ARG A 311 28.81 7.52 -1.54
C ARG A 311 29.92 6.94 -2.38
N ARG A 312 30.96 6.35 -1.76
CA ARG A 312 32.05 5.69 -2.50
C ARG A 312 31.55 4.50 -3.32
N TRP A 313 30.70 3.67 -2.71
CA TRP A 313 30.10 2.55 -3.43
C TRP A 313 29.30 3.02 -4.65
N TYR A 314 28.43 4.01 -4.48
CA TYR A 314 27.62 4.54 -5.57
C TYR A 314 28.46 5.11 -6.71
N GLN A 315 29.49 5.90 -6.40
CA GLN A 315 30.42 6.44 -7.40
C GLN A 315 31.12 5.33 -8.20
N THR A 316 31.56 4.25 -7.53
CA THR A 316 32.19 3.12 -8.17
C THR A 316 31.21 2.34 -9.04
N SER A 317 29.97 2.12 -8.58
CA SER A 317 28.93 1.39 -9.29
C SER A 317 28.48 2.13 -10.55
N VAL A 318 28.28 3.45 -10.46
CA VAL A 318 27.92 4.29 -11.63
C VAL A 318 29.06 4.32 -12.65
N ALA A 319 30.32 4.41 -12.20
CA ALA A 319 31.48 4.41 -13.08
C ALA A 319 31.70 3.07 -13.82
N SER A 320 31.24 1.95 -13.19
CA SER A 320 31.35 0.60 -13.80
C SER A 320 30.13 0.21 -14.66
N GLY A 321 29.11 1.07 -14.76
CA GLY A 321 27.89 0.80 -15.53
C GLY A 321 27.02 -0.34 -14.99
N GLN A 322 27.13 -0.61 -13.68
CA GLN A 322 26.38 -1.66 -12.99
C GLN A 322 25.08 -1.14 -12.35
#